data_4d95a79397f36ca6b408c799e780695d
#
_entry.id   4d95a79397f36ca6b408c799e780695d
#
_cell.length_a   1.000
_cell.length_b   1.000
_cell.length_c   1.000
_cell.angle_alpha   90.00
_cell.angle_beta   90.00
_cell.angle_gamma   90.00
#
_symmetry.space_group_name_H-M   'P 1'
#
loop_
_entity.id
_entity.type
_entity.pdbx_description
1 polymer ?
#
loop_
_entity_poly.entity_id
_entity_poly.type
_entity_poly.pdbx_seq_one_letter_code
_entity_poly.pdbx_strand_id
1 'polypeptide(L)'
;MFHDASGPLYEFLKSIGRPMDDCGNHTPLELFVGASRGRVLPQWIVAHLNELAESDFELLKKSNMQFDIAHSPRSHDYFKHSQFPFGQLHSLEFNICLGTDSLASNENLSLFAEMRAFQRSEPGISPDEILKMATVNPAMALNQENMLGRIRPGFCADLIAIQYSERDNPFEQIVGFDGDVDWIMLNGKLQRMRPL
;
A
#
# COMPACT_ATOMS: atom_id res chain seq x y z
N MET A 1 -0.27 -22.51 -1.68
CA MET A 1 1.08 -23.12 -1.64
C MET A 1 1.58 -23.30 -0.20
N PHE A 2 1.77 -22.25 0.58
CA PHE A 2 2.33 -22.38 1.95
C PHE A 2 1.41 -23.10 2.93
N HIS A 3 0.11 -22.89 2.82
CA HIS A 3 -0.87 -23.50 3.73
C HIS A 3 -1.17 -24.98 3.41
N ASP A 4 -1.39 -25.29 2.15
CA ASP A 4 -1.93 -26.58 1.68
C ASP A 4 -0.94 -27.44 0.86
N ALA A 5 0.29 -26.97 0.68
CA ALA A 5 1.33 -27.61 -0.15
C ALA A 5 0.81 -28.04 -1.54
N SER A 6 0.05 -27.15 -2.19
CA SER A 6 -0.59 -27.43 -3.48
C SER A 6 -0.67 -26.19 -4.39
N GLY A 7 -1.15 -26.39 -5.60
CA GLY A 7 -1.38 -25.34 -6.60
C GLY A 7 -0.28 -25.21 -7.65
N PRO A 8 -0.56 -24.48 -8.75
CA PRO A 8 0.32 -24.43 -9.92
C PRO A 8 1.76 -23.99 -9.60
N LEU A 9 1.91 -22.98 -8.72
CA LEU A 9 3.23 -22.50 -8.32
C LEU A 9 3.99 -23.55 -7.48
N TYR A 10 3.29 -24.27 -6.58
CA TYR A 10 3.89 -25.35 -5.81
C TYR A 10 4.44 -26.44 -6.73
N GLU A 11 3.61 -26.92 -7.66
CA GLU A 11 4.00 -27.97 -8.61
C GLU A 11 5.15 -27.52 -9.53
N PHE A 12 5.12 -26.27 -10.00
CA PHE A 12 6.21 -25.70 -10.79
C PHE A 12 7.53 -25.67 -10.02
N LEU A 13 7.54 -25.10 -8.81
CA LEU A 13 8.75 -24.99 -7.99
C LEU A 13 9.31 -26.37 -7.60
N LYS A 14 8.44 -27.32 -7.29
CA LYS A 14 8.80 -28.72 -7.03
C LYS A 14 9.43 -29.38 -8.27
N SER A 15 8.88 -29.13 -9.46
CA SER A 15 9.38 -29.71 -10.72
C SER A 15 10.80 -29.23 -11.09
N ILE A 16 11.18 -28.02 -10.66
CA ILE A 16 12.54 -27.47 -10.87
C ILE A 16 13.49 -27.77 -9.72
N GLY A 17 13.10 -28.65 -8.79
CA GLY A 17 13.95 -29.14 -7.71
C GLY A 17 14.09 -28.22 -6.49
N ARG A 18 13.19 -27.21 -6.31
CA ARG A 18 13.19 -26.41 -5.10
C ARG A 18 12.79 -27.27 -3.90
N PRO A 19 13.54 -27.23 -2.77
CA PRO A 19 13.07 -27.82 -1.51
C PRO A 19 11.74 -27.19 -1.10
N MET A 20 10.76 -28.00 -0.70
CA MET A 20 9.39 -27.59 -0.40
C MET A 20 9.04 -27.77 1.10
N ASP A 21 10.06 -27.88 1.96
CA ASP A 21 9.91 -28.15 3.41
C ASP A 21 9.24 -26.99 4.15
N ASP A 22 9.23 -25.80 3.57
CA ASP A 22 8.56 -24.61 4.07
C ASP A 22 7.10 -24.49 3.61
N CYS A 23 6.58 -25.49 2.90
CA CYS A 23 5.20 -25.51 2.41
C CYS A 23 4.34 -26.50 3.20
N GLY A 24 3.09 -26.11 3.43
CA GLY A 24 2.09 -26.88 4.17
C GLY A 24 2.00 -26.50 5.65
N ASN A 25 0.75 -26.41 6.12
CA ASN A 25 0.36 -26.10 7.50
C ASN A 25 0.75 -24.73 8.06
N HIS A 26 1.26 -23.82 7.24
CA HIS A 26 1.63 -22.46 7.67
C HIS A 26 1.13 -21.43 6.68
N THR A 27 0.76 -20.25 7.18
CA THR A 27 0.59 -19.08 6.32
C THR A 27 1.96 -18.40 6.07
N PRO A 28 2.12 -17.58 5.03
CA PRO A 28 3.31 -16.77 4.85
C PRO A 28 3.59 -15.86 6.06
N LEU A 29 2.55 -15.36 6.70
CA LEU A 29 2.67 -14.50 7.88
C LEU A 29 3.17 -15.29 9.11
N GLU A 30 2.69 -16.50 9.33
CA GLU A 30 3.20 -17.37 10.40
C GLU A 30 4.70 -17.63 10.25
N LEU A 31 5.16 -17.91 9.04
CA LEU A 31 6.59 -18.08 8.76
C LEU A 31 7.38 -16.79 9.01
N PHE A 32 6.86 -15.65 8.61
CA PHE A 32 7.49 -14.35 8.81
C PHE A 32 7.61 -14.00 10.31
N VAL A 33 6.52 -14.14 11.06
CA VAL A 33 6.48 -13.91 12.50
C VAL A 33 7.39 -14.89 13.24
N GLY A 34 7.35 -16.19 12.88
CA GLY A 34 8.19 -17.22 13.47
C GLY A 34 9.68 -16.98 13.24
N ALA A 35 10.07 -16.49 12.06
CA ALA A 35 11.45 -16.14 11.75
C ALA A 35 11.95 -14.92 12.53
N SER A 36 11.05 -14.01 12.93
CA SER A 36 11.41 -12.84 13.72
C SER A 36 11.84 -13.18 15.15
N ARG A 37 11.40 -14.33 15.69
CA ARG A 37 11.73 -14.85 17.03
C ARG A 37 11.70 -13.79 18.15
N GLY A 38 10.72 -12.92 18.13
CA GLY A 38 10.58 -11.84 19.11
C GLY A 38 11.63 -10.73 19.00
N ARG A 39 12.40 -10.68 17.91
CA ARG A 39 13.24 -9.52 17.61
C ARG A 39 12.32 -8.36 17.27
N VAL A 40 12.60 -7.18 17.84
CA VAL A 40 12.05 -5.93 17.34
C VAL A 40 12.57 -5.81 15.91
N LEU A 41 11.70 -6.04 14.93
CA LEU A 41 12.07 -5.87 13.53
C LEU A 41 12.32 -4.37 13.33
N PRO A 42 13.38 -4.01 12.58
CA PRO A 42 13.47 -2.66 12.07
C PRO A 42 12.19 -2.38 11.28
N GLN A 43 11.83 -1.13 11.12
CA GLN A 43 10.63 -0.72 10.40
C GLN A 43 10.55 -1.43 9.04
N TRP A 44 9.56 -2.28 8.89
CA TRP A 44 9.33 -3.06 7.67
C TRP A 44 8.14 -2.48 6.93
N ILE A 45 8.25 -2.44 5.63
CA ILE A 45 7.12 -2.18 4.73
C ILE A 45 6.77 -3.52 4.08
N VAL A 46 5.57 -4.00 4.36
CA VAL A 46 5.05 -5.26 3.81
C VAL A 46 4.14 -4.92 2.63
N ALA A 47 4.50 -5.40 1.45
CA ALA A 47 3.68 -5.20 0.26
C ALA A 47 2.47 -6.16 0.26
N HIS A 48 1.34 -5.64 -0.22
CA HIS A 48 0.08 -6.34 -0.49
C HIS A 48 -0.67 -6.83 0.75
N LEU A 49 -0.22 -7.90 1.42
CA LEU A 49 -0.90 -8.53 2.56
C LEU A 49 -2.38 -8.89 2.24
N ASN A 50 -2.62 -9.40 1.05
CA ASN A 50 -3.96 -9.55 0.48
C ASN A 50 -4.74 -10.75 1.02
N GLU A 51 -4.05 -11.90 1.18
CA GLU A 51 -4.68 -13.19 1.50
C GLU A 51 -4.33 -13.59 2.92
N LEU A 52 -5.08 -13.05 3.88
CA LEU A 52 -4.95 -13.37 5.30
C LEU A 52 -6.04 -14.35 5.74
N ALA A 53 -5.65 -15.38 6.49
CA ALA A 53 -6.55 -16.27 7.19
C ALA A 53 -6.97 -15.66 8.55
N GLU A 54 -8.02 -16.18 9.16
CA GLU A 54 -8.43 -15.74 10.51
C GLU A 54 -7.32 -15.96 11.54
N SER A 55 -6.55 -17.05 11.41
CA SER A 55 -5.37 -17.29 12.24
C SER A 55 -4.30 -16.21 12.14
N ASP A 56 -4.17 -15.56 10.96
CA ASP A 56 -3.21 -14.47 10.77
C ASP A 56 -3.61 -13.22 11.56
N PHE A 57 -4.90 -12.88 11.61
CA PHE A 57 -5.38 -11.76 12.42
C PHE A 57 -5.19 -12.02 13.93
N GLU A 58 -5.44 -13.23 14.36
CA GLU A 58 -5.16 -13.63 15.76
C GLU A 58 -3.65 -13.58 16.08
N LEU A 59 -2.81 -13.95 15.11
CA LEU A 59 -1.37 -13.86 15.25
C LEU A 59 -0.90 -12.41 15.34
N LEU A 60 -1.42 -11.53 14.48
CA LEU A 60 -1.11 -10.08 14.50
C LEU A 60 -1.49 -9.45 15.84
N LYS A 61 -2.70 -9.74 16.34
CA LYS A 61 -3.16 -9.28 17.66
C LYS A 61 -2.24 -9.73 18.79
N LYS A 62 -1.82 -11.00 18.78
CA LYS A 62 -1.01 -11.61 19.86
C LYS A 62 0.46 -11.22 19.80
N SER A 63 1.01 -11.04 18.61
CA SER A 63 2.44 -10.78 18.42
C SER A 63 2.86 -9.36 18.77
N ASN A 64 1.91 -8.43 18.85
CA ASN A 64 2.16 -6.98 19.00
C ASN A 64 3.18 -6.45 17.97
N MET A 65 3.24 -7.08 16.80
CA MET A 65 4.13 -6.66 15.71
C MET A 65 3.56 -5.43 15.04
N GLN A 66 4.45 -4.48 14.75
CA GLN A 66 4.12 -3.31 13.96
C GLN A 66 5.00 -3.29 12.70
N PHE A 67 4.38 -3.09 11.57
CA PHE A 67 4.99 -2.86 10.28
C PHE A 67 4.06 -1.99 9.43
N ASP A 68 4.59 -1.35 8.43
CA ASP A 68 3.80 -0.57 7.49
C ASP A 68 3.30 -1.45 6.34
N ILE A 69 2.12 -1.17 5.81
CA ILE A 69 1.52 -1.96 4.72
C ILE A 69 1.44 -1.09 3.48
N ALA A 70 1.99 -1.55 2.36
CA ALA A 70 1.82 -0.93 1.05
C ALA A 70 0.78 -1.70 0.25
N HIS A 71 -0.44 -1.16 0.14
CA HIS A 71 -1.51 -1.72 -0.67
C HIS A 71 -1.54 -1.06 -2.05
N SER A 72 -1.72 -1.87 -3.10
CA SER A 72 -1.78 -1.44 -4.49
C SER A 72 -3.11 -1.87 -5.10
N PRO A 73 -4.17 -1.06 -4.99
CA PRO A 73 -5.54 -1.43 -5.36
C PRO A 73 -5.69 -1.97 -6.79
N ARG A 74 -5.07 -1.32 -7.78
CA ARG A 74 -5.18 -1.72 -9.18
C ARG A 74 -4.43 -3.01 -9.49
N SER A 75 -3.25 -3.20 -8.89
CA SER A 75 -2.53 -4.47 -8.96
C SER A 75 -3.34 -5.59 -8.30
N HIS A 76 -3.97 -5.31 -7.17
CA HIS A 76 -4.88 -6.21 -6.47
C HIS A 76 -6.03 -6.67 -7.36
N ASP A 77 -6.70 -5.73 -8.04
CA ASP A 77 -7.76 -6.00 -9.00
C ASP A 77 -7.29 -6.80 -10.21
N TYR A 78 -6.09 -6.50 -10.72
CA TYR A 78 -5.49 -7.20 -11.86
C TYR A 78 -5.31 -8.70 -11.57
N PHE A 79 -4.83 -9.04 -10.38
CA PHE A 79 -4.66 -10.44 -9.97
C PHE A 79 -5.95 -11.08 -9.45
N LYS A 80 -7.04 -10.34 -9.34
CA LYS A 80 -8.35 -10.82 -8.85
C LYS A 80 -8.26 -11.46 -7.46
N HIS A 81 -7.52 -10.81 -6.57
CA HIS A 81 -7.47 -11.21 -5.17
C HIS A 81 -8.82 -11.06 -4.49
N SER A 82 -9.01 -11.74 -3.35
CA SER A 82 -10.14 -11.51 -2.47
C SER A 82 -10.12 -10.08 -1.91
N GLN A 83 -11.23 -9.61 -1.35
CA GLN A 83 -11.30 -8.24 -0.81
C GLN A 83 -10.15 -7.97 0.17
N PHE A 84 -9.46 -6.85 -0.02
CA PHE A 84 -8.41 -6.41 0.90
C PHE A 84 -9.00 -6.15 2.29
N PRO A 85 -8.46 -6.73 3.36
CA PRO A 85 -9.06 -6.66 4.68
C PRO A 85 -8.77 -5.33 5.41
N PHE A 86 -9.03 -4.19 4.72
CA PHE A 86 -8.71 -2.86 5.21
C PHE A 86 -9.25 -2.60 6.62
N GLY A 87 -10.55 -2.85 6.85
CA GLY A 87 -11.18 -2.57 8.14
C GLY A 87 -10.56 -3.32 9.31
N GLN A 88 -10.17 -4.59 9.10
CA GLN A 88 -9.52 -5.40 10.13
C GLN A 88 -8.10 -4.89 10.42
N LEU A 89 -7.30 -4.64 9.38
CA LEU A 89 -5.92 -4.12 9.53
C LEU A 89 -5.91 -2.71 10.14
N HIS A 90 -6.84 -1.85 9.71
CA HIS A 90 -7.00 -0.51 10.27
C HIS A 90 -7.42 -0.54 11.75
N SER A 91 -8.29 -1.48 12.15
CA SER A 91 -8.68 -1.66 13.55
C SER A 91 -7.53 -2.16 14.45
N LEU A 92 -6.51 -2.77 13.85
CA LEU A 92 -5.27 -3.17 14.51
C LEU A 92 -4.19 -2.08 14.47
N GLU A 93 -4.56 -0.86 14.05
CA GLU A 93 -3.70 0.33 14.02
C GLU A 93 -2.48 0.22 13.09
N PHE A 94 -2.54 -0.66 12.06
CA PHE A 94 -1.50 -0.70 11.05
C PHE A 94 -1.50 0.58 10.20
N ASN A 95 -0.32 1.11 9.92
CA ASN A 95 -0.14 2.20 8.97
C ASN A 95 -0.26 1.65 7.54
N ILE A 96 -1.32 2.04 6.84
CA ILE A 96 -1.61 1.57 5.48
C ILE A 96 -1.30 2.69 4.49
N CYS A 97 -0.44 2.38 3.52
CA CYS A 97 -0.01 3.26 2.43
C CYS A 97 -0.58 2.77 1.11
N LEU A 98 -0.82 3.67 0.17
CA LEU A 98 -1.09 3.33 -1.23
C LEU A 98 0.21 3.29 -2.03
N GLY A 99 0.33 2.26 -2.87
CA GLY A 99 1.41 2.08 -3.83
C GLY A 99 0.86 1.73 -5.21
N THR A 100 1.67 1.83 -6.23
CA THR A 100 1.27 1.51 -7.62
C THR A 100 1.65 0.10 -8.05
N ASP A 101 2.53 -0.56 -7.28
CA ASP A 101 3.24 -1.76 -7.75
C ASP A 101 3.97 -1.47 -9.07
N SER A 102 4.15 -2.46 -9.93
CA SER A 102 4.89 -2.34 -11.17
C SER A 102 3.96 -2.26 -12.40
N LEU A 103 4.51 -1.83 -13.54
CA LEU A 103 3.80 -1.85 -14.82
C LEU A 103 3.45 -3.27 -15.32
N ALA A 104 3.91 -4.33 -14.64
CA ALA A 104 3.51 -5.70 -14.97
C ALA A 104 2.08 -6.02 -14.54
N SER A 105 1.57 -5.30 -13.54
CA SER A 105 0.21 -5.46 -13.00
C SER A 105 -0.59 -4.16 -13.01
N ASN A 106 -0.09 -3.13 -13.71
CA ASN A 106 -0.73 -1.82 -13.75
C ASN A 106 -0.53 -1.14 -15.11
N GLU A 107 -1.50 -0.35 -15.56
CA GLU A 107 -1.42 0.38 -16.82
C GLU A 107 -0.49 1.60 -16.76
N ASN A 108 -0.36 2.20 -15.58
CA ASN A 108 0.49 3.35 -15.30
C ASN A 108 0.81 3.44 -13.81
N LEU A 109 1.76 4.29 -13.43
CA LEU A 109 2.19 4.49 -12.03
C LEU A 109 1.52 5.73 -11.40
N SER A 110 0.23 5.93 -11.64
CA SER A 110 -0.54 7.05 -11.10
C SER A 110 -1.11 6.77 -9.71
N LEU A 111 -0.62 7.43 -8.68
CA LEU A 111 -1.21 7.37 -7.34
C LEU A 111 -2.64 7.94 -7.29
N PHE A 112 -2.99 8.89 -8.15
CA PHE A 112 -4.38 9.33 -8.29
C PHE A 112 -5.30 8.19 -8.74
N ALA A 113 -4.83 7.36 -9.67
CA ALA A 113 -5.60 6.20 -10.12
C ALA A 113 -5.73 5.14 -9.01
N GLU A 114 -4.71 4.97 -8.17
CA GLU A 114 -4.78 4.09 -6.99
C GLU A 114 -5.77 4.63 -5.94
N MET A 115 -5.75 5.93 -5.64
CA MET A 115 -6.74 6.54 -4.72
C MET A 115 -8.16 6.34 -5.21
N ARG A 116 -8.43 6.54 -6.52
CA ARG A 116 -9.76 6.29 -7.10
C ARG A 116 -10.15 4.81 -7.05
N ALA A 117 -9.21 3.90 -7.28
CA ALA A 117 -9.46 2.46 -7.18
C ALA A 117 -9.79 2.07 -5.74
N PHE A 118 -9.01 2.56 -4.78
CA PHE A 118 -9.25 2.34 -3.35
C PHE A 118 -10.61 2.89 -2.89
N GLN A 119 -10.96 4.11 -3.30
CA GLN A 119 -12.26 4.70 -2.95
C GLN A 119 -13.44 3.88 -3.48
N ARG A 120 -13.30 3.23 -4.64
CA ARG A 120 -14.35 2.34 -5.18
C ARG A 120 -14.48 1.05 -4.39
N SER A 121 -13.38 0.48 -3.92
CA SER A 121 -13.39 -0.76 -3.12
C SER A 121 -13.84 -0.50 -1.67
N GLU A 122 -13.51 0.68 -1.13
CA GLU A 122 -13.76 1.06 0.27
C GLU A 122 -14.54 2.40 0.35
N PRO A 123 -15.82 2.44 -0.11
CA PRO A 123 -16.57 3.70 -0.23
C PRO A 123 -16.92 4.35 1.11
N GLY A 124 -16.75 3.64 2.22
CA GLY A 124 -16.95 4.17 3.57
C GLY A 124 -15.76 4.97 4.13
N ILE A 125 -14.61 4.95 3.44
CA ILE A 125 -13.41 5.68 3.88
C ILE A 125 -13.44 7.10 3.35
N SER A 126 -13.15 8.07 4.22
CA SER A 126 -13.20 9.47 3.86
C SER A 126 -12.06 9.86 2.89
N PRO A 127 -12.30 10.80 1.94
CA PRO A 127 -11.27 11.21 0.99
C PRO A 127 -10.01 11.79 1.63
N ASP A 128 -10.11 12.45 2.77
CA ASP A 128 -8.94 12.95 3.51
C ASP A 128 -8.09 11.81 4.08
N GLU A 129 -8.70 10.71 4.50
CA GLU A 129 -7.99 9.51 4.94
C GLU A 129 -7.29 8.82 3.76
N ILE A 130 -7.95 8.70 2.62
CA ILE A 130 -7.34 8.17 1.38
C ILE A 130 -6.14 9.03 0.96
N LEU A 131 -6.25 10.36 1.03
CA LEU A 131 -5.13 11.25 0.74
C LEU A 131 -3.97 11.05 1.71
N LYS A 132 -4.22 10.81 3.00
CA LYS A 132 -3.17 10.49 3.98
C LYS A 132 -2.45 9.20 3.62
N MET A 133 -3.18 8.18 3.12
CA MET A 133 -2.58 6.93 2.66
C MET A 133 -1.63 7.12 1.46
N ALA A 134 -1.78 8.19 0.69
CA ALA A 134 -0.89 8.54 -0.42
C ALA A 134 0.20 9.57 -0.06
N THR A 135 0.17 10.18 1.13
CA THR A 135 1.05 11.29 1.52
C THR A 135 1.69 11.10 2.90
N VAL A 136 0.91 11.23 3.95
CA VAL A 136 1.41 11.21 5.34
C VAL A 136 1.86 9.82 5.76
N ASN A 137 1.06 8.81 5.45
CA ASN A 137 1.32 7.43 5.85
C ASN A 137 2.61 6.88 5.21
N PRO A 138 2.86 7.05 3.88
CA PRO A 138 4.14 6.64 3.30
C PRO A 138 5.33 7.46 3.82
N ALA A 139 5.14 8.73 4.18
CA ALA A 139 6.20 9.49 4.83
C ALA A 139 6.59 8.89 6.20
N MET A 140 5.61 8.41 6.98
CA MET A 140 5.85 7.68 8.24
C MET A 140 6.54 6.34 7.96
N ALA A 141 6.06 5.56 6.99
CA ALA A 141 6.64 4.28 6.61
C ALA A 141 8.10 4.38 6.17
N LEU A 142 8.49 5.51 5.60
CA LEU A 142 9.86 5.81 5.16
C LEU A 142 10.71 6.53 6.21
N ASN A 143 10.23 6.74 7.43
CA ASN A 143 10.86 7.58 8.49
C ASN A 143 11.18 9.01 8.01
N GLN A 144 10.30 9.58 7.18
CA GLN A 144 10.44 10.93 6.61
C GLN A 144 9.29 11.86 7.02
N GLU A 145 8.52 11.52 8.03
CA GLU A 145 7.34 12.25 8.49
C GLU A 145 7.64 13.67 9.00
N ASN A 146 8.92 13.95 9.28
CA ASN A 146 9.40 15.28 9.68
C ASN A 146 9.82 16.16 8.48
N MET A 147 9.82 15.59 7.26
CA MET A 147 10.28 16.27 6.05
C MET A 147 9.29 16.18 4.88
N LEU A 148 8.46 15.13 4.83
CA LEU A 148 7.58 14.78 3.71
C LEU A 148 6.12 14.59 4.15
N GLY A 149 5.23 14.49 3.18
CA GLY A 149 3.82 14.13 3.36
C GLY A 149 2.91 15.28 3.80
N ARG A 150 3.45 16.47 4.09
CA ARG A 150 2.67 17.64 4.55
C ARG A 150 3.23 18.94 4.00
N ILE A 151 2.36 19.93 3.83
CA ILE A 151 2.76 21.31 3.53
C ILE A 151 2.92 22.03 4.87
N ARG A 152 4.18 22.19 5.31
CA ARG A 152 4.53 22.86 6.58
C ARG A 152 5.87 23.60 6.44
N PRO A 153 6.11 24.70 7.20
CA PRO A 153 7.43 25.30 7.29
C PRO A 153 8.49 24.27 7.73
N GLY A 154 9.61 24.23 7.02
CA GLY A 154 10.71 23.30 7.27
C GLY A 154 10.61 21.95 6.56
N PHE A 155 9.49 21.65 5.90
CA PHE A 155 9.33 20.45 5.08
C PHE A 155 9.89 20.67 3.67
N CYS A 156 10.22 19.55 2.99
CA CYS A 156 10.58 19.57 1.57
C CYS A 156 9.40 20.11 0.76
N ALA A 157 9.71 21.03 -0.15
CA ALA A 157 8.72 21.59 -1.05
C ALA A 157 8.57 20.68 -2.29
N ASP A 158 8.03 19.48 -2.05
CA ASP A 158 7.61 18.51 -3.06
C ASP A 158 6.10 18.65 -3.24
N LEU A 159 5.69 19.39 -4.26
CA LEU A 159 4.34 19.87 -4.43
C LEU A 159 3.85 19.59 -5.86
N ILE A 160 2.57 19.31 -5.97
CA ILE A 160 1.86 19.31 -7.25
C ILE A 160 0.68 20.28 -7.16
N ALA A 161 0.29 20.87 -8.27
CA ALA A 161 -0.94 21.64 -8.38
C ALA A 161 -1.89 21.00 -9.38
N ILE A 162 -3.16 20.95 -9.01
CA ILE A 162 -4.28 20.52 -9.83
C ILE A 162 -5.33 21.59 -9.85
N GLN A 163 -6.18 21.60 -10.87
CA GLN A 163 -7.31 22.51 -10.94
C GLN A 163 -8.31 22.23 -9.84
N TYR A 164 -8.87 23.28 -9.28
CA TYR A 164 -9.81 23.22 -8.17
C TYR A 164 -11.10 23.98 -8.48
N SER A 165 -12.24 23.40 -8.16
CA SER A 165 -13.55 24.05 -8.19
C SER A 165 -14.02 24.39 -6.77
N GLU A 166 -14.29 25.65 -6.49
CA GLU A 166 -14.74 26.13 -5.17
C GLU A 166 -16.09 25.53 -4.71
N ARG A 167 -16.79 24.79 -5.58
CA ARG A 167 -18.11 24.23 -5.28
C ARG A 167 -18.06 22.87 -4.57
N ASP A 168 -16.91 22.21 -4.61
CA ASP A 168 -16.77 20.83 -4.17
C ASP A 168 -15.78 20.71 -3.01
N ASN A 169 -15.85 19.59 -2.29
CA ASN A 169 -14.89 19.28 -1.24
C ASN A 169 -13.49 19.08 -1.84
N PRO A 170 -12.43 19.79 -1.39
CA PRO A 170 -11.10 19.66 -1.96
C PRO A 170 -10.53 18.25 -1.88
N PHE A 171 -10.82 17.50 -0.84
CA PHE A 171 -10.34 16.12 -0.71
C PHE A 171 -11.01 15.18 -1.71
N GLU A 172 -12.31 15.37 -1.97
CA GLU A 172 -13.03 14.62 -3.02
C GLU A 172 -12.46 14.91 -4.40
N GLN A 173 -12.15 16.19 -4.70
CA GLN A 173 -11.55 16.57 -5.97
C GLN A 173 -10.14 15.98 -6.13
N ILE A 174 -9.31 15.97 -5.08
CA ILE A 174 -7.98 15.38 -5.13
C ILE A 174 -8.07 13.88 -5.36
N VAL A 175 -8.88 13.17 -4.59
CA VAL A 175 -9.02 11.71 -4.72
C VAL A 175 -9.66 11.32 -6.04
N GLY A 176 -10.65 12.09 -6.51
CA GLY A 176 -11.31 11.89 -7.80
C GLY A 176 -10.53 12.37 -9.02
N PHE A 177 -9.39 13.06 -8.86
CA PHE A 177 -8.65 13.66 -9.95
C PHE A 177 -8.14 12.62 -10.95
N ASP A 178 -8.34 12.88 -12.26
CA ASP A 178 -7.93 11.99 -13.36
C ASP A 178 -7.26 12.74 -14.53
N GLY A 179 -7.00 14.04 -14.36
CA GLY A 179 -6.36 14.88 -15.35
C GLY A 179 -4.83 14.95 -15.21
N ASP A 180 -4.25 15.83 -15.98
CA ASP A 180 -2.84 16.22 -15.89
C ASP A 180 -2.66 17.27 -14.79
N VAL A 181 -1.56 17.18 -14.04
CA VAL A 181 -1.23 18.18 -13.03
C VAL A 181 -0.75 19.48 -13.69
N ASP A 182 -1.13 20.65 -13.17
CA ASP A 182 -0.75 21.94 -13.74
C ASP A 182 0.75 22.19 -13.65
N TRP A 183 1.37 21.82 -12.54
CA TRP A 183 2.81 21.87 -12.35
C TRP A 183 3.28 20.96 -11.21
N ILE A 184 4.57 20.66 -11.22
CA ILE A 184 5.26 19.86 -10.21
C ILE A 184 6.45 20.65 -9.69
N MET A 185 6.63 20.66 -8.38
CA MET A 185 7.81 21.17 -7.69
C MET A 185 8.48 20.04 -6.94
N LEU A 186 9.79 19.88 -7.08
CA LEU A 186 10.60 18.91 -6.34
C LEU A 186 11.71 19.64 -5.61
N ASN A 187 11.76 19.47 -4.31
CA ASN A 187 12.72 20.12 -3.41
C ASN A 187 12.81 21.65 -3.67
N GLY A 188 11.65 22.30 -3.80
CA GLY A 188 11.54 23.73 -4.04
C GLY A 188 11.85 24.18 -5.48
N LYS A 189 12.11 23.26 -6.40
CA LYS A 189 12.42 23.58 -7.81
C LYS A 189 11.28 23.16 -8.71
N LEU A 190 10.72 24.13 -9.46
CA LEU A 190 9.68 23.89 -10.45
C LEU A 190 10.22 22.99 -11.57
N GLN A 191 9.50 21.91 -11.85
CA GLN A 191 9.82 21.00 -12.93
C GLN A 191 9.15 21.46 -14.23
N ARG A 192 9.90 21.39 -15.33
CA ARG A 192 9.30 21.62 -16.64
C ARG A 192 8.50 20.38 -17.05
N MET A 193 7.20 20.52 -17.14
CA MET A 193 6.36 19.52 -17.80
C MET A 193 6.76 19.46 -19.27
N ARG A 194 7.24 18.31 -19.76
CA ARG A 194 7.38 18.10 -21.19
C ARG A 194 5.99 17.76 -21.71
N PRO A 195 5.49 18.44 -22.75
CA PRO A 195 4.29 17.97 -23.44
C PRO A 195 4.58 16.53 -23.93
N LEU A 196 3.63 15.63 -23.64
CA LEU A 196 3.64 14.25 -24.15
C LEU A 196 3.51 14.23 -25.67
#